data_ed990fbbc6ed9cb07119646c2b6e244a
#
_entry.id   ed990fbbc6ed9cb07119646c2b6e244a
#
_cell.length_a   1.000
_cell.length_b   1.000
_cell.length_c   1.000
_cell.angle_alpha   90.00
_cell.angle_beta   90.00
_cell.angle_gamma   90.00
#
_symmetry.space_group_name_H-M   'P 1'
#
loop_
_entity.id
_entity.type
_entity.pdbx_description
1 polymer ?
#
loop_
_entity_poly.entity_id
_entity_poly.type
_entity_poly.pdbx_seq_one_letter_code
_entity_poly.pdbx_strand_id
1 'polypeptide(L)'
;MIKCGDFSAWNGDVNWDMVKAAGLTHAVLKVIRRDFDPDKQFENNWKGCQLAGVHICGVYNYVYTPTVEEAIAAAKRVLEVLDGRKVTVWMDVEDECMRNLGSELIDIIKAYKEVIESAGYQFGVYTGLSFYGSYIKPYTNPSDLDCPFWIARYYLGYDEMQLNDDVNPDKTPSIDHYLAGWQYTSSARIDGVDGVCDLSVFYGEHEETADDTNNTEDEEAADNSNEPVDVTYAAYTDRWWDEVTNDSDWAGKGDDTAIKAIAIRVSRGDVKYRVHLLNGGWLPYVTGCDYDDFDNGYAGDKKHEIDAVEIIYYTPDGEDYKYARYMVSPFGLRNFYPEQIDNETGNGMDGYAGEFGKAIDKFQLVVE
;
A
#
# COMPACT_ATOMS: atom_id res chain seq x y z
N MET A 1 13.42 6.46 12.70
CA MET A 1 12.67 7.65 12.23
C MET A 1 12.31 7.42 10.78
N ILE A 2 11.03 7.37 10.46
CA ILE A 2 10.52 6.98 9.14
C ILE A 2 9.93 8.22 8.49
N LYS A 3 10.36 8.57 7.25
CA LYS A 3 9.71 9.61 6.44
C LYS A 3 8.45 9.05 5.80
N CYS A 4 7.35 9.78 5.94
CA CYS A 4 6.02 9.39 5.48
C CYS A 4 5.33 10.57 4.81
N GLY A 5 4.68 10.35 3.68
CA GLY A 5 3.79 11.33 3.07
C GLY A 5 2.34 11.06 3.42
N ASP A 6 1.49 12.09 3.46
CA ASP A 6 0.07 11.86 3.55
C ASP A 6 -0.68 12.38 2.31
N PHE A 7 -1.65 11.58 1.87
CA PHE A 7 -2.24 11.73 0.55
C PHE A 7 -3.77 11.65 0.58
N SER A 8 -4.38 12.44 -0.29
CA SER A 8 -5.81 12.49 -0.49
C SER A 8 -6.14 12.84 -1.94
N ALA A 9 -7.42 13.02 -2.24
CA ALA A 9 -7.87 13.52 -3.54
C ALA A 9 -7.30 14.91 -3.90
N TRP A 10 -6.74 15.66 -2.95
CA TRP A 10 -6.07 16.94 -3.21
C TRP A 10 -4.78 16.79 -4.00
N ASN A 11 -4.10 15.66 -3.88
CA ASN A 11 -2.87 15.36 -4.61
C ASN A 11 -3.12 14.85 -6.04
N GLY A 12 -4.40 14.71 -6.45
CA GLY A 12 -4.78 14.21 -7.77
C GLY A 12 -4.39 12.74 -7.97
N ASP A 13 -4.04 12.41 -9.20
CA ASP A 13 -3.58 11.07 -9.57
C ASP A 13 -2.08 10.95 -9.27
N VAL A 14 -1.73 10.19 -8.23
CA VAL A 14 -0.35 9.98 -7.80
C VAL A 14 0.29 8.85 -8.61
N ASN A 15 1.48 9.10 -9.15
CA ASN A 15 2.31 8.05 -9.74
C ASN A 15 3.17 7.41 -8.66
N TRP A 16 2.67 6.35 -8.06
CA TRP A 16 3.29 5.68 -6.91
C TRP A 16 4.64 5.03 -7.23
N ASP A 17 4.84 4.56 -8.46
CA ASP A 17 6.15 4.05 -8.89
C ASP A 17 7.23 5.14 -8.88
N MET A 18 6.88 6.35 -9.33
CA MET A 18 7.79 7.50 -9.24
C MET A 18 8.00 7.96 -7.80
N VAL A 19 6.96 7.96 -6.98
CA VAL A 19 7.03 8.29 -5.55
C VAL A 19 7.98 7.34 -4.83
N LYS A 20 7.86 6.02 -5.09
CA LYS A 20 8.77 5.01 -4.54
C LYS A 20 10.21 5.20 -5.04
N ALA A 21 10.38 5.43 -6.34
CA ALA A 21 11.71 5.69 -6.94
C ALA A 21 12.36 6.96 -6.39
N ALA A 22 11.58 7.97 -6.01
CA ALA A 22 12.07 9.17 -5.33
C ALA A 22 12.55 8.91 -3.90
N GLY A 23 12.23 7.74 -3.31
CA GLY A 23 12.67 7.30 -2.00
C GLY A 23 11.62 7.40 -0.88
N LEU A 24 10.35 7.73 -1.19
CA LEU A 24 9.28 7.67 -0.19
C LEU A 24 8.80 6.23 -0.04
N THR A 25 8.91 5.70 1.17
CA THR A 25 8.59 4.29 1.46
C THR A 25 7.31 4.10 2.26
N HIS A 26 6.77 5.17 2.86
CA HIS A 26 5.60 5.10 3.74
C HIS A 26 4.58 6.17 3.39
N ALA A 27 3.29 5.83 3.54
CA ALA A 27 2.18 6.73 3.29
C ALA A 27 1.07 6.60 4.34
N VAL A 28 0.38 7.72 4.60
CA VAL A 28 -0.91 7.77 5.31
C VAL A 28 -1.96 8.26 4.29
N LEU A 29 -3.13 7.62 4.24
CA LEU A 29 -4.13 7.91 3.21
C LEU A 29 -5.42 8.48 3.82
N LYS A 30 -6.00 9.50 3.18
CA LYS A 30 -7.34 9.97 3.55
C LYS A 30 -8.38 8.90 3.23
N VAL A 31 -9.19 8.51 4.24
CA VAL A 31 -10.15 7.42 4.08
C VAL A 31 -11.55 7.91 3.71
N ILE A 32 -12.09 8.93 4.39
CA ILE A 32 -13.42 9.48 4.10
C ILE A 32 -13.42 11.01 4.02
N ARG A 33 -14.41 11.53 3.34
CA ARG A 33 -14.71 12.96 3.19
C ARG A 33 -15.71 13.45 4.24
N ARG A 34 -16.01 14.75 4.21
CA ARG A 34 -16.96 15.40 5.10
C ARG A 34 -18.38 14.81 5.05
N ASP A 35 -18.80 14.34 3.88
CA ASP A 35 -20.10 13.71 3.62
C ASP A 35 -20.14 12.22 3.96
N PHE A 36 -19.07 11.71 4.59
CA PHE A 36 -18.86 10.31 4.93
C PHE A 36 -18.69 9.37 3.73
N ASP A 37 -18.64 9.89 2.52
CA ASP A 37 -18.24 9.09 1.36
C ASP A 37 -16.72 8.84 1.40
N PRO A 38 -16.23 7.75 0.82
CA PRO A 38 -14.80 7.51 0.66
C PRO A 38 -14.10 8.69 -0.02
N ASP A 39 -12.86 8.98 0.36
CA ASP A 39 -12.05 9.92 -0.41
C ASP A 39 -11.93 9.43 -1.85
N LYS A 40 -12.01 10.33 -2.82
CA LYS A 40 -12.11 9.97 -4.25
C LYS A 40 -10.88 9.21 -4.77
N GLN A 41 -9.75 9.39 -4.11
CA GLN A 41 -8.49 8.71 -4.47
C GLN A 41 -8.13 7.60 -3.48
N PHE A 42 -8.96 7.32 -2.47
CA PHE A 42 -8.61 6.35 -1.43
C PHE A 42 -8.23 4.99 -2.02
N GLU A 43 -9.10 4.40 -2.82
CA GLU A 43 -8.86 3.07 -3.42
C GLU A 43 -7.71 3.10 -4.44
N ASN A 44 -7.61 4.17 -5.24
CA ASN A 44 -6.49 4.35 -6.18
C ASN A 44 -5.15 4.48 -5.45
N ASN A 45 -5.12 5.29 -4.38
CA ASN A 45 -3.92 5.47 -3.56
C ASN A 45 -3.58 4.18 -2.81
N TRP A 46 -4.58 3.50 -2.21
CA TRP A 46 -4.38 2.23 -1.55
C TRP A 46 -3.74 1.20 -2.47
N LYS A 47 -4.37 0.96 -3.63
CA LYS A 47 -3.86 0.04 -4.65
C LYS A 47 -2.50 0.48 -5.20
N GLY A 48 -2.33 1.78 -5.44
CA GLY A 48 -1.07 2.34 -5.93
C GLY A 48 0.10 2.14 -4.96
N CYS A 49 -0.12 2.39 -3.66
CA CYS A 49 0.87 2.12 -2.61
C CYS A 49 1.27 0.65 -2.59
N GLN A 50 0.28 -0.26 -2.56
CA GLN A 50 0.53 -1.70 -2.57
C GLN A 50 1.35 -2.12 -3.80
N LEU A 51 0.95 -1.65 -4.99
CA LEU A 51 1.62 -2.00 -6.24
C LEU A 51 3.06 -1.47 -6.33
N ALA A 52 3.32 -0.28 -5.79
CA ALA A 52 4.66 0.33 -5.79
C ALA A 52 5.53 -0.11 -4.60
N GLY A 53 5.00 -0.93 -3.67
CA GLY A 53 5.70 -1.30 -2.44
C GLY A 53 5.93 -0.10 -1.52
N VAL A 54 4.96 0.83 -1.45
CA VAL A 54 4.91 1.90 -0.45
C VAL A 54 4.04 1.43 0.70
N HIS A 55 4.62 1.31 1.89
CA HIS A 55 3.92 0.83 3.07
C HIS A 55 2.83 1.82 3.52
N ILE A 56 1.59 1.35 3.68
CA ILE A 56 0.49 2.15 4.20
C ILE A 56 0.48 2.01 5.73
N CYS A 57 1.10 2.96 6.42
CA CYS A 57 1.22 2.94 7.88
C CYS A 57 -0.01 3.49 8.61
N GLY A 58 -0.99 4.00 7.89
CA GLY A 58 -2.22 4.49 8.49
C GLY A 58 -3.17 5.12 7.50
N VAL A 59 -4.36 5.41 7.99
CA VAL A 59 -5.35 6.25 7.31
C VAL A 59 -5.75 7.41 8.21
N TYR A 60 -6.22 8.51 7.62
CA TYR A 60 -6.74 9.62 8.39
C TYR A 60 -8.15 10.03 7.98
N ASN A 61 -8.91 10.50 8.95
CA ASN A 61 -10.23 11.09 8.77
C ASN A 61 -10.23 12.50 9.33
N TYR A 62 -10.30 13.53 8.46
CA TYR A 62 -10.52 14.91 8.86
C TYR A 62 -11.93 15.07 9.41
N VAL A 63 -12.07 15.33 10.70
CA VAL A 63 -13.35 15.26 11.37
C VAL A 63 -14.07 16.63 11.42
N TYR A 64 -15.37 16.57 11.11
CA TYR A 64 -16.31 17.68 11.18
C TYR A 64 -17.46 17.34 12.14
N THR A 65 -17.15 16.65 13.24
CA THR A 65 -18.11 15.95 14.09
C THR A 65 -18.08 16.54 15.51
N PRO A 66 -18.75 17.69 15.75
CA PRO A 66 -18.69 18.35 17.03
C PRO A 66 -19.56 17.70 18.13
N THR A 67 -20.10 16.51 17.90
CA THR A 67 -20.86 15.72 18.87
C THR A 67 -20.34 14.29 18.97
N VAL A 68 -20.60 13.62 20.10
CA VAL A 68 -20.23 12.22 20.33
C VAL A 68 -20.91 11.30 19.32
N GLU A 69 -22.20 11.54 19.03
CA GLU A 69 -22.97 10.72 18.08
C GLU A 69 -22.39 10.79 16.67
N GLU A 70 -22.01 11.99 16.21
CA GLU A 70 -21.42 12.16 14.89
C GLU A 70 -20.03 11.54 14.82
N ALA A 71 -19.23 11.65 15.89
CA ALA A 71 -17.90 11.02 15.98
C ALA A 71 -17.99 9.48 15.89
N ILE A 72 -18.95 8.89 16.61
CA ILE A 72 -19.22 7.44 16.53
C ILE A 72 -19.64 7.05 15.10
N ALA A 73 -20.49 7.85 14.45
CA ALA A 73 -20.92 7.59 13.08
C ALA A 73 -19.74 7.66 12.09
N ALA A 74 -18.88 8.67 12.23
CA ALA A 74 -17.67 8.81 11.40
C ALA A 74 -16.70 7.64 11.60
N ALA A 75 -16.43 7.23 12.84
CA ALA A 75 -15.57 6.10 13.16
C ALA A 75 -16.09 4.79 12.54
N LYS A 76 -17.38 4.51 12.68
CA LYS A 76 -18.02 3.33 12.04
C LYS A 76 -17.88 3.38 10.52
N ARG A 77 -18.07 4.56 9.91
CA ARG A 77 -17.93 4.71 8.48
C ARG A 77 -16.49 4.47 8.00
N VAL A 78 -15.50 4.91 8.76
CA VAL A 78 -14.09 4.59 8.50
C VAL A 78 -13.87 3.08 8.49
N LEU A 79 -14.38 2.36 9.49
CA LEU A 79 -14.27 0.90 9.55
C LEU A 79 -14.95 0.19 8.39
N GLU A 80 -16.13 0.67 7.95
CA GLU A 80 -16.82 0.15 6.77
C GLU A 80 -16.00 0.33 5.49
N VAL A 81 -15.36 1.50 5.29
CA VAL A 81 -14.53 1.77 4.11
C VAL A 81 -13.24 0.98 4.16
N LEU A 82 -12.66 0.76 5.35
CA LEU A 82 -11.48 -0.07 5.50
C LEU A 82 -11.73 -1.54 5.17
N ASP A 83 -12.95 -2.03 5.38
CA ASP A 83 -13.37 -3.39 5.02
C ASP A 83 -12.36 -4.47 5.47
N GLY A 84 -11.96 -4.42 6.74
CA GLY A 84 -11.03 -5.36 7.34
C GLY A 84 -9.54 -5.04 7.14
N ARG A 85 -9.18 -4.10 6.31
CA ARG A 85 -7.78 -3.66 6.09
C ARG A 85 -7.19 -3.05 7.37
N LYS A 86 -6.27 -3.73 8.04
CA LYS A 86 -5.70 -3.34 9.34
C LYS A 86 -4.60 -2.32 9.16
N VAL A 87 -4.82 -1.12 9.66
CA VAL A 87 -3.86 0.00 9.69
C VAL A 87 -4.20 0.90 10.88
N THR A 88 -3.29 1.77 11.28
CA THR A 88 -3.59 2.81 12.29
C THR A 88 -4.60 3.81 11.74
N VAL A 89 -5.62 4.15 12.51
CA VAL A 89 -6.62 5.17 12.18
C VAL A 89 -6.30 6.45 12.94
N TRP A 90 -5.97 7.51 12.21
CA TRP A 90 -5.71 8.83 12.76
C TRP A 90 -6.98 9.68 12.68
N MET A 91 -7.48 10.10 13.84
CA MET A 91 -8.54 11.11 13.94
C MET A 91 -7.91 12.50 13.78
N ASP A 92 -8.18 13.17 12.66
CA ASP A 92 -7.63 14.48 12.34
C ASP A 92 -8.54 15.57 12.90
N VAL A 93 -8.09 16.16 14.02
CA VAL A 93 -8.86 17.08 14.88
C VAL A 93 -8.26 18.48 14.78
N GLU A 94 -8.74 19.27 13.82
CA GLU A 94 -8.24 20.64 13.63
C GLU A 94 -9.31 21.62 13.06
N ASP A 95 -10.47 21.11 12.66
CA ASP A 95 -11.53 21.94 12.09
C ASP A 95 -12.05 22.98 13.06
N GLU A 96 -12.56 24.08 12.53
CA GLU A 96 -13.11 25.17 13.33
C GLU A 96 -14.29 24.72 14.20
N CYS A 97 -15.13 23.79 13.73
CA CYS A 97 -16.25 23.27 14.49
C CYS A 97 -15.81 22.47 15.73
N MET A 98 -14.56 21.98 15.78
CA MET A 98 -13.99 21.27 16.92
C MET A 98 -13.38 22.21 17.97
N ARG A 99 -13.32 23.52 17.70
CA ARG A 99 -12.81 24.51 18.65
C ARG A 99 -13.85 24.84 19.71
N ASN A 100 -13.37 25.27 20.85
CA ASN A 100 -14.20 25.79 21.97
C ASN A 100 -15.21 24.80 22.57
N LEU A 101 -15.06 23.51 22.30
CA LEU A 101 -15.89 22.45 22.90
C LEU A 101 -15.45 22.10 24.34
N GLY A 102 -14.28 22.57 24.78
CA GLY A 102 -13.79 22.30 26.13
C GLY A 102 -13.57 20.81 26.38
N SER A 103 -14.08 20.31 27.52
CA SER A 103 -13.97 18.88 27.84
C SER A 103 -14.80 17.99 26.91
N GLU A 104 -15.85 18.52 26.26
CA GLU A 104 -16.64 17.75 25.29
C GLU A 104 -15.80 17.26 24.10
N LEU A 105 -14.76 18.03 23.69
CA LEU A 105 -13.82 17.59 22.66
C LEU A 105 -13.12 16.30 23.05
N ILE A 106 -12.76 16.16 24.34
CA ILE A 106 -12.10 14.96 24.82
C ILE A 106 -13.07 13.76 24.84
N ASP A 107 -14.32 13.97 25.20
CA ASP A 107 -15.35 12.95 25.16
C ASP A 107 -15.61 12.48 23.71
N ILE A 108 -15.60 13.40 22.75
CA ILE A 108 -15.71 13.10 21.31
C ILE A 108 -14.53 12.24 20.83
N ILE A 109 -13.30 12.62 21.17
CA ILE A 109 -12.10 11.85 20.80
C ILE A 109 -12.15 10.45 21.43
N LYS A 110 -12.53 10.32 22.71
CA LYS A 110 -12.65 9.04 23.39
C LYS A 110 -13.71 8.14 22.76
N ALA A 111 -14.86 8.70 22.38
CA ALA A 111 -15.92 7.96 21.74
C ALA A 111 -15.50 7.41 20.36
N TYR A 112 -14.78 8.22 19.58
CA TYR A 112 -14.22 7.78 18.30
C TYR A 112 -13.18 6.67 18.53
N LYS A 113 -12.24 6.87 19.47
CA LYS A 113 -11.20 5.91 19.88
C LYS A 113 -11.82 4.56 20.25
N GLU A 114 -12.84 4.55 21.11
CA GLU A 114 -13.50 3.35 21.56
C GLU A 114 -14.07 2.51 20.41
N VAL A 115 -14.67 3.14 19.40
CA VAL A 115 -15.19 2.45 18.22
C VAL A 115 -14.07 1.78 17.42
N ILE A 116 -12.97 2.51 17.17
CA ILE A 116 -11.84 2.05 16.40
C ILE A 116 -11.13 0.88 17.10
N GLU A 117 -10.80 1.06 18.39
CA GLU A 117 -10.08 0.04 19.17
C GLU A 117 -10.92 -1.20 19.45
N SER A 118 -12.22 -1.03 19.70
CA SER A 118 -13.14 -2.18 19.85
C SER A 118 -13.26 -3.06 18.62
N ALA A 119 -12.95 -2.50 17.44
CA ALA A 119 -12.86 -3.25 16.17
C ALA A 119 -11.45 -3.83 15.91
N GLY A 120 -10.52 -3.70 16.88
CA GLY A 120 -9.16 -4.24 16.80
C GLY A 120 -8.25 -3.45 15.86
N TYR A 121 -8.45 -2.14 15.75
CA TYR A 121 -7.55 -1.23 15.03
C TYR A 121 -6.75 -0.38 16.01
N GLN A 122 -5.56 0.04 15.61
CA GLN A 122 -4.81 1.05 16.34
C GLN A 122 -5.43 2.43 16.10
N PHE A 123 -5.41 3.27 17.13
CA PHE A 123 -5.96 4.63 17.10
C PHE A 123 -4.89 5.66 17.43
N GLY A 124 -4.95 6.83 16.80
CA GLY A 124 -4.17 8.00 17.16
C GLY A 124 -4.89 9.30 16.79
N VAL A 125 -4.38 10.42 17.32
CA VAL A 125 -4.90 11.76 17.02
C VAL A 125 -3.88 12.53 16.21
N TYR A 126 -4.30 13.05 15.04
CA TYR A 126 -3.56 14.07 14.33
C TYR A 126 -4.16 15.44 14.65
N THR A 127 -3.28 16.44 14.86
CA THR A 127 -3.70 17.83 15.04
C THR A 127 -2.51 18.80 14.90
N GLY A 128 -2.80 20.08 14.66
CA GLY A 128 -1.79 21.12 14.69
C GLY A 128 -1.29 21.41 16.12
N LEU A 129 0.00 21.74 16.28
CA LEU A 129 0.59 22.05 17.59
C LEU A 129 -0.17 23.18 18.33
N SER A 130 -0.63 24.20 17.61
CA SER A 130 -1.41 25.30 18.19
C SER A 130 -2.79 24.83 18.65
N PHE A 131 -3.44 23.96 17.88
CA PHE A 131 -4.75 23.38 18.24
C PHE A 131 -4.60 22.50 19.48
N TYR A 132 -3.61 21.62 19.50
CA TYR A 132 -3.28 20.80 20.67
C TYR A 132 -3.13 21.66 21.94
N GLY A 133 -2.29 22.71 21.87
CA GLY A 133 -2.02 23.60 23.02
C GLY A 133 -3.23 24.38 23.53
N SER A 134 -4.13 24.74 22.61
CA SER A 134 -5.28 25.61 22.93
C SER A 134 -6.55 24.83 23.30
N TYR A 135 -6.78 23.70 22.69
CA TYR A 135 -8.10 23.02 22.75
C TYR A 135 -8.05 21.58 23.28
N ILE A 136 -6.88 20.91 23.30
CA ILE A 136 -6.74 19.54 23.82
C ILE A 136 -6.03 19.54 25.18
N LYS A 137 -4.80 20.02 25.22
CA LYS A 137 -3.97 20.04 26.44
C LYS A 137 -4.64 20.62 27.70
N PRO A 138 -5.44 21.69 27.64
CA PRO A 138 -6.07 22.23 28.84
C PRO A 138 -7.13 21.35 29.49
N TYR A 139 -7.64 20.35 28.73
CA TYR A 139 -8.78 19.52 29.13
C TYR A 139 -8.46 18.04 29.31
N THR A 140 -7.22 17.65 29.10
CA THR A 140 -6.80 16.24 29.24
C THR A 140 -5.32 16.12 29.59
N ASN A 141 -4.92 14.91 29.98
CA ASN A 141 -3.55 14.51 30.25
C ASN A 141 -3.30 13.09 29.72
N PRO A 142 -2.01 12.62 29.64
CA PRO A 142 -1.69 11.31 29.09
C PRO A 142 -2.36 10.12 29.74
N SER A 143 -2.71 10.20 31.03
CA SER A 143 -3.42 9.13 31.73
C SER A 143 -4.93 9.14 31.50
N ASP A 144 -5.48 10.27 31.03
CA ASP A 144 -6.91 10.41 30.74
C ASP A 144 -7.21 10.12 29.26
N LEU A 145 -6.33 10.56 28.37
CA LEU A 145 -6.39 10.27 26.94
C LEU A 145 -5.09 9.57 26.52
N ASP A 146 -5.03 8.27 26.79
CA ASP A 146 -3.89 7.43 26.41
C ASP A 146 -4.01 7.02 24.94
N CYS A 147 -3.37 7.80 24.08
CA CYS A 147 -3.22 7.51 22.66
C CYS A 147 -2.03 8.27 22.07
N PRO A 148 -1.44 7.78 20.96
CA PRO A 148 -0.40 8.48 20.23
C PRO A 148 -0.93 9.74 19.53
N PHE A 149 -0.05 10.74 19.42
CA PHE A 149 -0.31 11.98 18.68
C PHE A 149 0.63 12.12 17.49
N TRP A 150 0.07 12.53 16.36
CA TRP A 150 0.77 12.99 15.17
C TRP A 150 0.52 14.50 15.06
N ILE A 151 1.59 15.30 15.22
CA ILE A 151 1.49 16.76 15.38
C ILE A 151 2.02 17.49 14.15
N ALA A 152 1.20 18.39 13.59
CA ALA A 152 1.66 19.32 12.57
C ALA A 152 2.36 20.54 13.19
N ARG A 153 3.58 20.79 12.72
CA ARG A 153 4.37 21.99 13.03
C ARG A 153 5.29 22.30 11.86
N TYR A 154 4.92 23.25 11.03
CA TYR A 154 5.69 23.66 9.85
C TYR A 154 6.75 24.70 10.27
N TYR A 155 7.96 24.25 10.54
CA TYR A 155 9.02 25.12 11.10
C TYR A 155 9.68 26.04 10.06
N LEU A 156 9.52 25.75 8.77
CA LEU A 156 9.88 26.62 7.65
C LEU A 156 8.66 27.34 7.03
N GLY A 157 7.50 27.27 7.69
CA GLY A 157 6.26 27.80 7.14
C GLY A 157 5.84 27.04 5.88
N TYR A 158 5.64 27.76 4.77
CA TYR A 158 5.26 27.23 3.48
C TYR A 158 6.41 27.24 2.46
N ASP A 159 7.65 27.35 2.91
CA ASP A 159 8.80 27.20 2.04
C ASP A 159 8.84 25.79 1.45
N GLU A 160 9.16 25.72 0.16
CA GLU A 160 9.22 24.45 -0.57
C GLU A 160 10.36 23.57 -0.03
N MET A 161 10.08 22.31 0.22
CA MET A 161 11.02 21.30 0.65
C MET A 161 11.07 20.15 -0.35
N GLN A 162 12.21 19.44 -0.37
CA GLN A 162 12.37 18.21 -1.12
C GLN A 162 12.28 16.99 -0.18
N LEU A 163 11.87 15.84 -0.70
CA LEU A 163 11.80 14.61 0.11
C LEU A 163 13.09 14.31 0.88
N ASN A 164 14.24 14.57 0.24
CA ASN A 164 15.55 14.24 0.82
C ASN A 164 16.15 15.34 1.68
N ASP A 165 15.46 16.47 1.86
CA ASP A 165 15.93 17.54 2.76
C ASP A 165 16.00 17.03 4.21
N ASP A 166 17.02 17.49 4.94
CA ASP A 166 17.18 17.15 6.34
C ASP A 166 16.10 17.83 7.19
N VAL A 167 15.49 17.06 8.06
CA VAL A 167 14.53 17.59 9.06
C VAL A 167 15.30 18.04 10.29
N ASN A 168 15.13 19.31 10.69
CA ASN A 168 15.82 19.88 11.84
C ASN A 168 15.23 19.32 13.16
N PRO A 169 15.94 18.44 13.89
CA PRO A 169 15.41 17.79 15.09
C PRO A 169 15.15 18.78 16.25
N ASP A 170 15.82 19.93 16.28
CA ASP A 170 15.60 20.97 17.30
C ASP A 170 14.23 21.64 17.17
N LYS A 171 13.54 21.39 16.07
CA LYS A 171 12.20 21.91 15.79
C LYS A 171 11.09 20.89 16.07
N THR A 172 11.43 19.71 16.54
CA THR A 172 10.44 18.70 16.94
C THR A 172 9.41 19.28 17.90
N PRO A 173 8.09 19.04 17.69
CA PRO A 173 7.06 19.47 18.64
C PRO A 173 7.29 18.86 20.02
N SER A 174 7.07 19.67 21.07
CA SER A 174 7.06 19.17 22.45
C SER A 174 5.63 19.18 22.97
N ILE A 175 5.10 18.03 23.33
CA ILE A 175 3.77 17.81 23.88
C ILE A 175 3.85 16.94 25.13
N ASP A 176 2.78 16.91 25.92
CA ASP A 176 2.73 16.10 27.14
C ASP A 176 2.39 14.63 26.86
N HIS A 177 1.65 14.36 25.78
CA HIS A 177 1.29 13.02 25.31
C HIS A 177 2.42 12.38 24.49
N TYR A 178 2.27 11.10 24.15
CA TYR A 178 3.23 10.41 23.30
C TYR A 178 3.19 10.98 21.86
N LEU A 179 4.31 11.56 21.43
CA LEU A 179 4.50 12.06 20.08
C LEU A 179 4.92 10.89 19.16
N ALA A 180 3.98 10.35 18.41
CA ALA A 180 4.23 9.28 17.46
C ALA A 180 4.71 9.79 16.11
N GLY A 181 4.27 10.98 15.69
CA GLY A 181 4.65 11.56 14.41
C GLY A 181 4.69 13.09 14.43
N TRP A 182 5.48 13.65 13.53
CA TRP A 182 5.58 15.06 13.29
C TRP A 182 5.45 15.37 11.80
N GLN A 183 4.35 16.03 11.38
CA GLN A 183 4.21 16.60 10.06
C GLN A 183 4.95 17.95 10.04
N TYR A 184 6.08 17.97 9.35
CA TYR A 184 7.02 19.10 9.41
C TYR A 184 6.88 20.08 8.24
N THR A 185 6.18 19.69 7.17
CA THR A 185 5.87 20.55 6.03
C THR A 185 4.59 20.11 5.33
N SER A 186 3.92 21.08 4.69
CA SER A 186 2.83 20.87 3.74
C SER A 186 3.19 21.38 2.33
N SER A 187 4.47 21.57 2.06
CA SER A 187 4.97 22.17 0.83
C SER A 187 6.13 21.37 0.22
N ALA A 188 6.09 20.04 0.38
CA ALA A 188 7.12 19.18 -0.19
C ALA A 188 6.86 18.87 -1.67
N ARG A 189 7.96 18.73 -2.42
CA ARG A 189 7.94 18.21 -3.81
C ARG A 189 8.46 16.80 -3.82
N ILE A 190 7.69 15.92 -4.43
CA ILE A 190 8.04 14.52 -4.64
C ILE A 190 7.75 14.17 -6.10
N ASP A 191 8.70 13.55 -6.78
CA ASP A 191 8.47 13.05 -8.12
C ASP A 191 7.31 12.06 -8.13
N GLY A 192 6.37 12.22 -9.04
CA GLY A 192 5.14 11.42 -9.10
C GLY A 192 3.92 12.07 -8.45
N VAL A 193 4.06 13.22 -7.80
CA VAL A 193 2.96 14.00 -7.23
C VAL A 193 2.84 15.34 -7.95
N ASP A 194 1.65 15.65 -8.46
CA ASP A 194 1.37 16.96 -9.04
C ASP A 194 1.20 18.00 -7.92
N GLY A 195 2.03 19.04 -7.93
CA GLY A 195 1.97 20.09 -6.91
C GLY A 195 2.85 19.80 -5.69
N VAL A 196 2.33 20.11 -4.50
CA VAL A 196 3.00 19.86 -3.22
C VAL A 196 2.25 18.81 -2.42
N CYS A 197 2.93 18.17 -1.49
CA CYS A 197 2.35 17.23 -0.55
C CYS A 197 2.91 17.43 0.86
N ASP A 198 2.28 16.80 1.81
CA ASP A 198 2.65 16.84 3.20
C ASP A 198 3.71 15.77 3.51
N LEU A 199 4.70 16.13 4.32
CA LEU A 199 5.70 15.18 4.80
C LEU A 199 5.79 15.18 6.32
N SER A 200 5.93 13.96 6.82
CA SER A 200 6.04 13.64 8.23
C SER A 200 7.26 12.81 8.53
N VAL A 201 7.68 12.81 9.80
CA VAL A 201 8.53 11.78 10.39
C VAL A 201 7.77 11.09 11.51
N PHE A 202 7.78 9.77 11.52
CA PHE A 202 7.22 8.96 12.61
C PHE A 202 8.35 8.42 13.50
N TYR A 203 8.06 8.37 14.82
CA TYR A 203 8.98 7.93 15.87
C TYR A 203 8.47 6.62 16.47
N GLY A 204 9.28 5.60 16.50
CA GLY A 204 8.94 4.27 16.98
C GLY A 204 8.74 3.27 15.85
N GLU A 205 8.87 2.02 16.20
CA GLU A 205 8.50 0.91 15.34
C GLU A 205 6.97 0.89 15.28
N HIS A 206 6.38 1.11 14.10
CA HIS A 206 5.06 0.58 13.83
C HIS A 206 5.25 -0.93 13.82
N GLU A 207 4.99 -1.59 14.94
CA GLU A 207 4.86 -3.03 14.93
C GLU A 207 3.79 -3.35 13.89
N GLU A 208 4.20 -4.09 12.87
CA GLU A 208 3.28 -4.74 11.97
C GLU A 208 2.28 -5.50 12.83
N THR A 209 0.99 -5.15 12.74
CA THR A 209 -0.05 -5.99 13.30
C THR A 209 -0.15 -7.21 12.41
N ALA A 210 0.74 -8.17 12.69
CA ALA A 210 0.55 -9.53 12.20
C ALA A 210 -0.82 -10.01 12.69
N ASP A 211 -1.59 -10.56 11.79
CA ASP A 211 -2.85 -11.24 12.07
C ASP A 211 -2.57 -12.42 13.00
N ASP A 212 -2.78 -12.20 14.33
CA ASP A 212 -2.46 -13.18 15.35
C ASP A 212 -3.71 -14.02 15.66
N THR A 213 -3.85 -15.14 14.96
CA THR A 213 -4.71 -16.22 15.42
C THR A 213 -3.88 -17.31 16.06
N ASN A 214 -3.76 -17.20 17.41
CA ASN A 214 -3.54 -18.31 18.35
C ASN A 214 -2.44 -19.36 18.04
N ASN A 215 -1.35 -19.35 18.74
CA ASN A 215 -1.17 -20.28 19.86
C ASN A 215 0.17 -20.08 20.56
N THR A 216 0.13 -20.12 21.90
CA THR A 216 1.29 -20.24 22.77
C THR A 216 2.08 -21.49 22.43
N GLU A 217 3.37 -21.29 22.16
CA GLU A 217 4.48 -22.11 22.66
C GLU A 217 5.79 -21.47 22.16
N ASP A 218 6.74 -21.27 23.07
CA ASP A 218 8.08 -20.76 22.81
C ASP A 218 8.77 -21.60 21.73
N GLU A 219 8.95 -21.04 20.54
CA GLU A 219 9.99 -21.51 19.61
C GLU A 219 10.84 -20.32 19.17
N GLU A 220 12.15 -20.49 19.30
CA GLU A 220 13.18 -19.58 18.79
C GLU A 220 12.88 -19.21 17.34
N ALA A 221 12.92 -17.91 17.02
CA ALA A 221 12.79 -17.42 15.65
C ALA A 221 13.83 -18.10 14.77
N ALA A 222 13.39 -19.02 13.94
CA ALA A 222 14.22 -19.60 12.90
C ALA A 222 14.57 -18.51 11.89
N ASP A 223 15.85 -18.36 11.61
CA ASP A 223 16.35 -17.55 10.51
C ASP A 223 15.84 -18.14 9.17
N ASN A 224 14.79 -17.55 8.61
CA ASN A 224 14.17 -17.98 7.37
C ASN A 224 14.76 -17.30 6.11
N SER A 225 15.89 -16.59 6.26
CA SER A 225 16.51 -15.81 5.18
C SER A 225 16.87 -16.62 3.91
N ASN A 226 16.93 -17.94 4.01
CA ASN A 226 17.31 -18.86 2.91
C ASN A 226 16.20 -19.85 2.51
N GLU A 227 15.00 -19.74 3.04
CA GLU A 227 13.91 -20.64 2.64
C GLU A 227 13.49 -20.38 1.18
N PRO A 228 13.25 -21.45 0.39
CA PRO A 228 12.76 -21.31 -0.97
C PRO A 228 11.37 -20.65 -1.01
N VAL A 229 11.13 -19.84 -2.04
CA VAL A 229 9.82 -19.28 -2.30
C VAL A 229 9.13 -20.14 -3.36
N ASP A 230 8.02 -20.78 -3.01
CA ASP A 230 7.20 -21.46 -3.98
C ASP A 230 6.31 -20.46 -4.72
N VAL A 231 6.38 -20.50 -6.06
CA VAL A 231 5.46 -19.75 -6.90
C VAL A 231 4.54 -20.71 -7.61
N THR A 232 3.22 -20.50 -7.50
CA THR A 232 2.20 -21.30 -8.16
C THR A 232 1.46 -20.44 -9.18
N TYR A 233 1.28 -20.94 -10.38
CA TYR A 233 0.67 -20.19 -11.46
C TYR A 233 -0.13 -21.06 -12.41
N ALA A 234 -1.10 -20.46 -13.10
CA ALA A 234 -1.93 -21.11 -14.10
C ALA A 234 -2.12 -20.21 -15.32
N ALA A 235 -2.40 -20.81 -16.45
CA ALA A 235 -2.74 -20.12 -17.69
C ALA A 235 -4.17 -20.45 -18.14
N TYR A 236 -4.84 -19.44 -18.71
CA TYR A 236 -6.17 -19.56 -19.30
C TYR A 236 -6.07 -19.51 -20.83
N THR A 237 -6.71 -20.48 -21.49
CA THR A 237 -6.89 -20.49 -22.96
C THR A 237 -8.38 -20.43 -23.34
N ASP A 238 -9.09 -21.53 -23.23
CA ASP A 238 -10.55 -21.71 -23.25
C ASP A 238 -11.13 -22.04 -21.86
N ARG A 239 -10.26 -22.41 -20.95
CA ARG A 239 -10.48 -22.65 -19.52
C ARG A 239 -9.17 -22.42 -18.77
N TRP A 240 -9.22 -22.36 -17.43
CA TRP A 240 -8.01 -22.49 -16.61
C TRP A 240 -7.47 -23.91 -16.69
N TRP A 241 -6.17 -24.04 -16.91
CA TRP A 241 -5.45 -25.30 -16.86
C TRP A 241 -4.91 -25.56 -15.44
N ASP A 242 -4.41 -26.78 -15.22
CA ASP A 242 -3.87 -27.17 -13.92
C ASP A 242 -2.74 -26.24 -13.49
N GLU A 243 -2.66 -25.98 -12.19
CA GLU A 243 -1.62 -25.16 -11.60
C GLU A 243 -0.25 -25.82 -11.70
N VAL A 244 0.76 -25.02 -11.97
CA VAL A 244 2.16 -25.39 -11.99
C VAL A 244 2.86 -24.71 -10.82
N THR A 245 3.79 -25.40 -10.15
CA THR A 245 4.59 -24.83 -9.07
C THR A 245 6.06 -24.79 -9.49
N ASN A 246 6.65 -23.60 -9.38
CA ASN A 246 8.03 -23.31 -9.78
C ASN A 246 8.28 -23.72 -11.25
N ASP A 247 9.45 -24.19 -11.56
CA ASP A 247 9.86 -24.68 -12.89
C ASP A 247 9.60 -26.18 -13.11
N SER A 248 8.70 -26.78 -12.30
CA SER A 248 8.36 -28.21 -12.43
C SER A 248 7.75 -28.57 -13.77
N ASP A 249 7.05 -27.63 -14.40
CA ASP A 249 6.45 -27.73 -15.72
C ASP A 249 6.19 -26.31 -16.27
N TRP A 250 5.42 -26.19 -17.32
CA TRP A 250 4.95 -24.92 -17.89
C TRP A 250 3.42 -24.86 -17.85
N ALA A 251 2.86 -23.67 -17.66
CA ALA A 251 1.43 -23.41 -17.71
C ALA A 251 0.98 -23.11 -19.16
N GLY A 252 -0.21 -23.60 -19.52
CA GLY A 252 -0.83 -23.48 -20.83
C GLY A 252 -1.34 -24.83 -21.33
N LYS A 253 -1.89 -24.89 -22.53
CA LYS A 253 -2.36 -26.15 -23.13
C LYS A 253 -1.29 -26.86 -23.95
N GLY A 254 -0.36 -26.09 -24.50
CA GLY A 254 0.81 -26.61 -25.22
C GLY A 254 0.57 -27.30 -26.56
N ASP A 255 -0.63 -27.18 -27.13
CA ASP A 255 -1.03 -27.74 -28.41
C ASP A 255 -1.36 -26.67 -29.44
N ASP A 256 -0.52 -25.66 -29.51
CA ASP A 256 -0.72 -24.48 -30.35
C ASP A 256 -2.04 -23.74 -30.01
N THR A 257 -2.36 -23.63 -28.72
CA THR A 257 -3.49 -22.84 -28.24
C THR A 257 -2.97 -21.65 -27.41
N ALA A 258 -3.21 -20.44 -27.89
CA ALA A 258 -2.69 -19.24 -27.29
C ALA A 258 -3.27 -18.97 -25.88
N ILE A 259 -2.42 -18.47 -24.99
CA ILE A 259 -2.81 -18.01 -23.66
C ILE A 259 -3.55 -16.67 -23.77
N LYS A 260 -4.56 -16.48 -22.91
CA LYS A 260 -5.40 -15.25 -22.84
C LYS A 260 -5.40 -14.60 -21.46
N ALA A 261 -4.98 -15.34 -20.45
CA ALA A 261 -4.79 -14.81 -19.09
C ALA A 261 -3.83 -15.71 -18.30
N ILE A 262 -3.21 -15.14 -17.28
CA ILE A 262 -2.39 -15.85 -16.30
C ILE A 262 -2.80 -15.43 -14.88
N ALA A 263 -2.66 -16.33 -13.92
CA ALA A 263 -2.84 -16.06 -12.49
C ALA A 263 -1.63 -16.60 -11.73
N ILE A 264 -1.11 -15.84 -10.77
CA ILE A 264 0.13 -16.14 -10.07
C ILE A 264 -0.04 -15.87 -8.57
N ARG A 265 0.44 -16.79 -7.73
CA ARG A 265 0.61 -16.59 -6.28
C ARG A 265 1.95 -17.10 -5.82
N VAL A 266 2.47 -16.49 -4.76
CA VAL A 266 3.72 -16.89 -4.10
C VAL A 266 3.44 -17.35 -2.68
N SER A 267 4.28 -18.24 -2.14
CA SER A 267 4.15 -18.73 -0.76
C SER A 267 4.61 -17.70 0.26
N ARG A 268 5.44 -16.72 -0.17
CA ARG A 268 6.02 -15.69 0.67
C ARG A 268 6.43 -14.50 -0.20
N GLY A 269 6.44 -13.29 0.36
CA GLY A 269 6.64 -12.05 -0.40
C GLY A 269 5.41 -11.71 -1.24
N ASP A 270 5.60 -10.80 -2.16
CA ASP A 270 4.54 -10.32 -3.05
C ASP A 270 4.94 -10.48 -4.52
N VAL A 271 3.94 -10.63 -5.38
CA VAL A 271 4.13 -10.65 -6.83
C VAL A 271 3.17 -9.66 -7.50
N LYS A 272 3.70 -8.89 -8.43
CA LYS A 272 2.94 -7.98 -9.27
C LYS A 272 3.18 -8.35 -10.72
N TYR A 273 2.12 -8.50 -11.51
CA TYR A 273 2.25 -8.94 -12.89
C TYR A 273 1.18 -8.38 -13.81
N ARG A 274 1.50 -8.29 -15.08
CA ARG A 274 0.59 -7.86 -16.13
C ARG A 274 0.87 -8.57 -17.45
N VAL A 275 -0.04 -8.46 -18.40
CA VAL A 275 0.12 -9.00 -19.75
C VAL A 275 -0.12 -7.91 -20.80
N HIS A 276 0.53 -8.09 -21.95
CA HIS A 276 0.25 -7.33 -23.17
C HIS A 276 -0.67 -8.13 -24.07
N LEU A 277 -1.73 -7.49 -24.57
CA LEU A 277 -2.66 -8.13 -25.49
C LEU A 277 -2.11 -8.14 -26.91
N LEU A 278 -2.23 -9.27 -27.61
CA LEU A 278 -1.87 -9.38 -29.01
C LEU A 278 -2.60 -8.32 -29.85
N ASN A 279 -1.84 -7.47 -30.56
CA ASN A 279 -2.35 -6.31 -31.28
C ASN A 279 -3.10 -5.27 -30.40
N GLY A 280 -2.89 -5.28 -29.11
CA GLY A 280 -3.49 -4.36 -28.14
C GLY A 280 -2.44 -3.53 -27.42
N GLY A 281 -2.54 -3.49 -26.10
CA GLY A 281 -1.62 -2.79 -25.20
C GLY A 281 -1.47 -3.53 -23.87
N TRP A 282 -0.63 -3.00 -22.99
CA TRP A 282 -0.50 -3.48 -21.63
C TRP A 282 -1.81 -3.30 -20.85
N LEU A 283 -2.25 -4.35 -20.20
CA LEU A 283 -3.30 -4.28 -19.20
C LEU A 283 -2.74 -3.78 -17.85
N PRO A 284 -3.60 -3.29 -16.95
CA PRO A 284 -3.17 -2.94 -15.59
C PRO A 284 -2.50 -4.12 -14.91
N TYR A 285 -1.60 -3.79 -13.96
CA TYR A 285 -1.03 -4.81 -13.09
C TYR A 285 -2.08 -5.39 -12.15
N VAL A 286 -1.88 -6.65 -11.79
CA VAL A 286 -2.60 -7.39 -10.76
C VAL A 286 -1.62 -7.97 -9.75
N THR A 287 -2.09 -8.23 -8.52
CA THR A 287 -1.30 -8.77 -7.42
C THR A 287 -1.93 -10.01 -6.78
N GLY A 288 -3.20 -10.27 -7.07
CA GLY A 288 -3.95 -11.40 -6.53
C GLY A 288 -3.87 -12.64 -7.42
N CYS A 289 -4.39 -13.76 -6.91
CA CYS A 289 -4.59 -15.01 -7.64
C CYS A 289 -5.98 -15.55 -7.33
N ASP A 290 -6.97 -15.06 -8.05
CA ASP A 290 -8.36 -15.49 -7.96
C ASP A 290 -8.94 -15.58 -9.39
N TYR A 291 -9.35 -16.76 -9.80
CA TYR A 291 -9.82 -17.03 -11.17
C TYR A 291 -11.15 -16.36 -11.51
N ASP A 292 -11.89 -15.90 -10.54
CA ASP A 292 -13.19 -15.24 -10.68
C ASP A 292 -13.11 -13.71 -10.50
N ASP A 293 -12.02 -13.19 -9.94
CA ASP A 293 -11.78 -11.75 -9.79
C ASP A 293 -11.10 -11.17 -11.04
N PHE A 294 -11.90 -10.52 -11.91
CA PHE A 294 -11.40 -9.86 -13.12
C PHE A 294 -10.51 -8.64 -12.81
N ASP A 295 -10.74 -7.97 -11.70
CA ASP A 295 -10.08 -6.69 -11.43
C ASP A 295 -8.66 -6.85 -10.88
N ASN A 296 -8.41 -7.88 -10.06
CA ASN A 296 -7.09 -8.10 -9.47
C ASN A 296 -6.67 -9.56 -9.32
N GLY A 297 -7.49 -10.52 -9.69
CA GLY A 297 -7.20 -11.94 -9.47
C GLY A 297 -6.39 -12.61 -10.58
N TYR A 298 -6.32 -12.03 -11.78
CA TYR A 298 -5.55 -12.55 -12.91
C TYR A 298 -5.26 -11.45 -13.94
N ALA A 299 -4.14 -11.56 -14.64
CA ALA A 299 -3.79 -10.69 -15.76
C ALA A 299 -4.28 -11.27 -17.08
N GLY A 300 -5.05 -10.49 -17.83
CA GLY A 300 -5.69 -10.88 -19.09
C GLY A 300 -7.18 -10.57 -19.09
N ASP A 301 -7.86 -10.78 -20.22
CA ASP A 301 -9.29 -10.53 -20.32
C ASP A 301 -10.10 -11.78 -20.72
N LYS A 302 -9.43 -12.93 -20.79
CA LYS A 302 -9.98 -14.24 -21.21
C LYS A 302 -10.59 -14.26 -22.61
N LYS A 303 -10.44 -13.18 -23.39
CA LYS A 303 -11.00 -13.02 -24.73
C LYS A 303 -9.90 -12.91 -25.79
N HIS A 304 -8.95 -12.01 -25.53
CA HIS A 304 -7.86 -11.73 -26.45
C HIS A 304 -6.62 -12.54 -26.06
N GLU A 305 -5.86 -12.95 -27.06
CA GLU A 305 -4.57 -13.60 -26.88
C GLU A 305 -3.54 -12.61 -26.32
N ILE A 306 -2.55 -13.11 -25.61
CA ILE A 306 -1.46 -12.30 -25.07
C ILE A 306 -0.16 -12.60 -25.82
N ASP A 307 0.73 -11.62 -25.91
CA ASP A 307 2.00 -11.74 -26.63
C ASP A 307 3.21 -11.39 -25.75
N ALA A 308 2.99 -10.82 -24.55
CA ALA A 308 4.05 -10.58 -23.56
C ALA A 308 3.51 -10.61 -22.12
N VAL A 309 4.42 -10.93 -21.21
CA VAL A 309 4.19 -11.00 -19.76
C VAL A 309 5.28 -10.20 -19.07
N GLU A 310 4.92 -9.38 -18.09
CA GLU A 310 5.83 -8.69 -17.18
C GLU A 310 5.49 -9.08 -15.74
N ILE A 311 6.50 -9.49 -14.97
CA ILE A 311 6.36 -9.95 -13.58
C ILE A 311 7.44 -9.30 -12.74
N ILE A 312 7.09 -8.92 -11.53
CA ILE A 312 8.01 -8.36 -10.54
C ILE A 312 7.73 -9.08 -9.22
N TYR A 313 8.78 -9.65 -8.63
CA TYR A 313 8.71 -10.23 -7.29
C TYR A 313 9.26 -9.25 -6.26
N TYR A 314 8.62 -9.19 -5.12
CA TYR A 314 9.06 -8.38 -3.98
C TYR A 314 9.44 -9.29 -2.82
N THR A 315 10.74 -9.30 -2.53
CA THR A 315 11.30 -10.03 -1.39
C THR A 315 10.83 -9.39 -0.09
N PRO A 316 10.40 -10.16 0.91
CA PRO A 316 10.08 -9.63 2.24
C PRO A 316 11.26 -8.88 2.87
N ASP A 317 10.96 -7.86 3.68
CA ASP A 317 11.98 -7.11 4.39
C ASP A 317 12.82 -8.01 5.31
N GLY A 318 14.12 -7.84 5.26
CA GLY A 318 15.07 -8.60 6.08
C GLY A 318 15.47 -9.98 5.52
N GLU A 319 14.96 -10.37 4.35
CA GLU A 319 15.37 -11.58 3.65
C GLU A 319 16.42 -11.30 2.56
N ASP A 320 17.16 -12.33 2.16
CA ASP A 320 18.07 -12.24 1.02
C ASP A 320 17.27 -11.95 -0.26
N TYR A 321 17.76 -10.98 -1.04
CA TYR A 321 17.09 -10.56 -2.27
C TYR A 321 16.81 -11.73 -3.22
N LYS A 322 15.57 -11.85 -3.65
CA LYS A 322 15.07 -12.82 -4.62
C LYS A 322 14.34 -12.09 -5.76
N TYR A 323 14.22 -12.75 -6.88
CA TYR A 323 13.62 -12.19 -8.09
C TYR A 323 12.76 -13.23 -8.81
N ALA A 324 11.81 -12.77 -9.61
CA ALA A 324 11.09 -13.63 -10.55
C ALA A 324 11.92 -13.86 -11.80
N ARG A 325 12.18 -15.12 -12.14
CA ARG A 325 12.78 -15.54 -13.42
C ARG A 325 11.73 -16.27 -14.23
N TYR A 326 11.42 -15.77 -15.39
CA TYR A 326 10.32 -16.29 -16.20
C TYR A 326 10.59 -16.25 -17.70
N MET A 327 9.88 -17.08 -18.41
CA MET A 327 9.97 -17.19 -19.87
C MET A 327 8.65 -17.61 -20.49
N VAL A 328 8.46 -17.25 -21.75
CA VAL A 328 7.29 -17.64 -22.54
C VAL A 328 7.71 -18.30 -23.87
N SER A 329 6.86 -19.17 -24.39
CA SER A 329 7.05 -19.78 -25.71
C SER A 329 6.14 -19.09 -26.74
N PRO A 330 6.68 -18.66 -27.89
CA PRO A 330 5.85 -18.16 -28.96
C PRO A 330 4.93 -19.28 -29.49
N PHE A 331 3.71 -18.89 -29.84
CA PHE A 331 2.70 -19.77 -30.38
C PHE A 331 3.23 -20.63 -31.54
N GLY A 332 3.02 -21.94 -31.45
CA GLY A 332 3.41 -22.91 -32.48
C GLY A 332 4.92 -23.20 -32.52
N LEU A 333 5.73 -22.69 -31.63
CA LEU A 333 7.14 -23.01 -31.51
C LEU A 333 7.39 -23.87 -30.25
N ARG A 334 8.48 -24.66 -30.31
CA ARG A 334 8.81 -25.58 -29.21
C ARG A 334 9.76 -24.97 -28.17
N ASN A 335 10.44 -23.88 -28.52
CA ASN A 335 11.48 -23.27 -27.70
C ASN A 335 10.91 -22.02 -27.02
N PHE A 336 11.30 -21.83 -25.77
CA PHE A 336 11.06 -20.58 -25.05
C PHE A 336 11.92 -19.44 -25.60
N TYR A 337 11.45 -18.22 -25.45
CA TYR A 337 12.29 -17.03 -25.54
C TYR A 337 13.35 -17.02 -24.42
N PRO A 338 14.39 -16.18 -24.53
CA PRO A 338 15.32 -15.96 -23.42
C PRO A 338 14.56 -15.58 -22.13
N GLU A 339 15.15 -15.97 -21.01
CA GLU A 339 14.63 -15.66 -19.68
C GLU A 339 14.60 -14.15 -19.43
N GLN A 340 13.60 -13.70 -18.72
CA GLN A 340 13.47 -12.36 -18.16
C GLN A 340 13.57 -12.44 -16.64
N ILE A 341 14.26 -11.47 -16.04
CA ILE A 341 14.33 -11.28 -14.58
C ILE A 341 13.53 -10.06 -14.22
N ASP A 342 12.54 -10.21 -13.35
CA ASP A 342 11.63 -9.11 -12.98
C ASP A 342 11.32 -8.21 -14.20
N ASN A 343 11.35 -6.91 -14.05
CA ASN A 343 11.23 -5.95 -15.15
C ASN A 343 12.58 -5.31 -15.55
N GLU A 344 13.68 -6.04 -15.41
CA GLU A 344 14.99 -5.53 -15.77
C GLU A 344 15.12 -5.22 -17.27
N THR A 345 15.75 -4.09 -17.59
CA THR A 345 15.97 -3.61 -18.97
C THR A 345 17.46 -3.48 -19.26
N GLY A 346 18.23 -4.49 -18.98
CA GLY A 346 19.68 -4.52 -19.19
C GLY A 346 20.14 -5.89 -19.63
N ASN A 347 21.39 -6.00 -20.06
CA ASN A 347 22.02 -7.28 -20.42
C ASN A 347 21.25 -8.13 -21.45
N GLY A 348 20.50 -7.48 -22.34
CA GLY A 348 19.68 -8.14 -23.36
C GLY A 348 18.26 -8.49 -22.91
N MET A 349 17.82 -7.97 -21.77
CA MET A 349 16.43 -8.06 -21.28
C MET A 349 15.64 -6.82 -21.68
N ASP A 350 14.36 -7.00 -21.94
CA ASP A 350 13.45 -5.96 -22.45
C ASP A 350 12.46 -5.46 -21.39
N GLY A 351 12.53 -5.98 -20.13
CA GLY A 351 11.60 -5.69 -19.04
C GLY A 351 10.37 -6.60 -19.04
N TYR A 352 10.25 -7.51 -20.00
CA TYR A 352 9.15 -8.47 -20.15
C TYR A 352 9.59 -9.69 -20.97
N ALA A 353 8.90 -10.81 -20.81
CA ALA A 353 9.08 -11.97 -21.66
C ALA A 353 8.03 -12.00 -22.79
N GLY A 354 8.44 -12.19 -24.03
CA GLY A 354 7.58 -12.25 -25.20
C GLY A 354 8.05 -11.37 -26.35
N GLU A 355 7.26 -11.29 -27.42
CA GLU A 355 7.52 -10.46 -28.60
C GLU A 355 6.19 -9.92 -29.12
N PHE A 356 6.05 -8.60 -29.12
CA PHE A 356 4.81 -7.97 -29.58
C PHE A 356 4.41 -8.40 -30.98
N GLY A 357 3.14 -8.79 -31.12
CA GLY A 357 2.59 -9.32 -32.37
C GLY A 357 2.74 -10.84 -32.52
N LYS A 358 3.30 -11.55 -31.55
CA LYS A 358 3.41 -13.01 -31.56
C LYS A 358 2.79 -13.59 -30.29
N ALA A 359 1.61 -14.19 -30.42
CA ALA A 359 0.93 -14.85 -29.30
C ALA A 359 1.86 -15.87 -28.61
N ILE A 360 1.59 -16.14 -27.34
CA ILE A 360 2.33 -17.15 -26.56
C ILE A 360 1.41 -18.31 -26.19
N ASP A 361 1.98 -19.52 -26.07
CA ASP A 361 1.23 -20.76 -25.77
C ASP A 361 1.73 -21.48 -24.50
N LYS A 362 2.88 -21.09 -23.97
CA LYS A 362 3.46 -21.61 -22.71
C LYS A 362 4.07 -20.51 -21.88
N PHE A 363 4.00 -20.70 -20.59
CA PHE A 363 4.54 -19.78 -19.58
C PHE A 363 5.21 -20.57 -18.47
N GLN A 364 6.41 -20.17 -18.06
CA GLN A 364 7.16 -20.78 -16.95
C GLN A 364 7.72 -19.70 -16.05
N LEU A 365 7.70 -19.94 -14.73
CA LEU A 365 8.10 -18.98 -13.70
C LEU A 365 8.68 -19.68 -12.48
N VAL A 366 9.74 -19.09 -11.92
CA VAL A 366 10.32 -19.46 -10.63
C VAL A 366 10.77 -18.21 -9.89
N VAL A 367 10.82 -18.26 -8.56
CA VAL A 367 11.43 -17.21 -7.71
C VAL A 367 12.71 -17.74 -7.11
N GLU A 368 13.83 -17.04 -7.35
CA GLU A 368 15.20 -17.44 -6.95
C GLU A 368 15.88 -16.36 -6.11
#